data_89923534dfaeff2b95289b122544055a
#
_entry.id   89923534dfaeff2b95289b122544055a
#
_cell.length_a   1.000
_cell.length_b   1.000
_cell.length_c   1.000
_cell.angle_alpha   90.00
_cell.angle_beta   90.00
_cell.angle_gamma   90.00
#
_symmetry.space_group_name_H-M   'P 1'
#
loop_
_entity.id
_entity.type
_entity.pdbx_description
1 polymer ?
#
loop_
_entity_poly.entity_id
_entity_poly.type
_entity_poly.pdbx_seq_one_letter_code
_entity_poly.pdbx_strand_id
1 'polypeptide(L)'
;MSAIDFLTRTGQTCTPIRQEFILLSDVLGVSALVDALNNPPVGNATESTVLGPFFTEDAPDGQYKDAHLCSSLPHALTTPTVPLGESIASEGKGDYMYVEGRVLDSSGKSVPGAVIETWETDDKGEPNI
;
A
#
# COMPACT_ATOMS: atom_id res chain seq x y z
N MET A 1 -6.97 -11.33 30.46
CA MET A 1 -7.68 -11.68 29.20
C MET A 1 -7.10 -13.00 28.71
N SER A 2 -7.92 -14.04 28.48
CA SER A 2 -7.43 -15.26 27.87
C SER A 2 -7.23 -15.10 26.36
N ALA A 3 -6.43 -15.98 25.73
CA ALA A 3 -6.27 -15.96 24.27
C ALA A 3 -7.61 -16.18 23.55
N ILE A 4 -8.47 -17.04 24.12
CA ILE A 4 -9.81 -17.31 23.59
C ILE A 4 -10.67 -16.03 23.64
N ASP A 5 -10.65 -15.29 24.75
CA ASP A 5 -11.40 -14.04 24.88
C ASP A 5 -10.94 -13.00 23.84
N PHE A 6 -9.61 -12.90 23.63
CA PHE A 6 -9.03 -11.99 22.66
C PHE A 6 -9.50 -12.33 21.24
N LEU A 7 -9.34 -13.58 20.81
CA LEU A 7 -9.76 -14.01 19.47
C LEU A 7 -11.28 -13.88 19.26
N THR A 8 -12.07 -14.21 20.29
CA THR A 8 -13.52 -14.05 20.25
C THR A 8 -13.92 -12.60 20.04
N ARG A 9 -13.31 -11.67 20.79
CA ARG A 9 -13.58 -10.23 20.62
C ARG A 9 -13.13 -9.72 19.28
N THR A 10 -11.97 -10.14 18.78
CA THR A 10 -11.52 -9.80 17.42
C THR A 10 -12.56 -10.23 16.38
N GLY A 11 -13.06 -11.46 16.46
CA GLY A 11 -14.09 -11.93 15.55
C GLY A 11 -15.42 -11.15 15.68
N GLN A 12 -15.79 -10.73 16.89
CA GLN A 12 -17.01 -9.95 17.14
C GLN A 12 -16.93 -8.52 16.59
N THR A 13 -15.73 -7.98 16.34
CA THR A 13 -15.53 -6.66 15.73
C THR A 13 -15.53 -6.70 14.21
N CYS A 14 -15.48 -7.88 13.59
CA CYS A 14 -15.60 -8.04 12.15
C CYS A 14 -16.97 -7.57 11.64
N THR A 15 -16.99 -6.99 10.45
CA THR A 15 -18.21 -6.58 9.74
C THR A 15 -18.18 -7.18 8.33
N PRO A 16 -19.27 -7.08 7.53
CA PRO A 16 -19.26 -7.54 6.15
C PRO A 16 -18.17 -6.92 5.26
N ILE A 17 -17.67 -5.73 5.63
CA ILE A 17 -16.65 -4.98 4.87
C ILE A 17 -15.31 -4.88 5.61
N ARG A 18 -15.22 -5.38 6.85
CA ARG A 18 -13.98 -5.32 7.65
C ARG A 18 -13.69 -6.67 8.27
N GLN A 19 -12.50 -7.19 8.02
CA GLN A 19 -12.01 -8.46 8.55
C GLN A 19 -10.87 -8.22 9.52
N GLU A 20 -11.19 -8.13 10.80
CA GLU A 20 -10.22 -7.80 11.84
C GLU A 20 -9.15 -8.89 12.05
N PHE A 21 -9.40 -10.13 11.62
CA PHE A 21 -8.38 -11.18 11.62
C PHE A 21 -7.30 -10.94 10.55
N ILE A 22 -7.64 -10.32 9.42
CA ILE A 22 -6.66 -9.91 8.41
C ILE A 22 -5.76 -8.84 9.00
N LEU A 23 -6.36 -7.79 9.59
CA LEU A 23 -5.61 -6.74 10.26
C LEU A 23 -4.71 -7.31 11.38
N LEU A 24 -5.23 -8.22 12.20
CA LEU A 24 -4.45 -8.88 13.25
C LEU A 24 -3.26 -9.67 12.68
N SER A 25 -3.47 -10.40 11.59
CA SER A 25 -2.43 -11.15 10.88
C SER A 25 -1.33 -10.23 10.36
N ASP A 26 -1.71 -9.10 9.78
CA ASP A 26 -0.77 -8.11 9.24
C ASP A 26 0.04 -7.44 10.36
N VAL A 27 -0.62 -6.99 11.41
CA VAL A 27 0.04 -6.35 12.57
C VAL A 27 0.99 -7.29 13.30
N LEU A 28 0.66 -8.58 13.40
CA LEU A 28 1.52 -9.59 14.00
C LEU A 28 2.64 -10.10 13.07
N GLY A 29 2.65 -9.68 11.80
CA GLY A 29 3.61 -10.14 10.80
C GLY A 29 3.38 -11.57 10.31
N VAL A 30 2.23 -12.18 10.62
CA VAL A 30 1.91 -13.55 10.17
C VAL A 30 1.71 -13.58 8.67
N SER A 31 0.99 -12.61 8.10
CA SER A 31 0.80 -12.49 6.64
C SER A 31 2.14 -12.34 5.92
N ALA A 32 3.03 -11.49 6.43
CA ALA A 32 4.36 -11.28 5.85
C ALA A 32 5.22 -12.55 5.94
N LEU A 33 5.14 -13.31 7.04
CA LEU A 33 5.84 -14.57 7.18
C LEU A 33 5.34 -15.62 6.18
N VAL A 34 4.03 -15.74 6.01
CA VAL A 34 3.43 -16.67 5.04
C VAL A 34 3.84 -16.29 3.62
N ASP A 35 3.84 -15.00 3.30
CA ASP A 35 4.31 -14.52 1.99
C ASP A 35 5.78 -14.88 1.75
N ALA A 36 6.66 -14.58 2.70
CA ALA A 36 8.09 -14.88 2.60
C ALA A 36 8.39 -16.38 2.45
N LEU A 37 7.59 -17.25 3.08
CA LEU A 37 7.74 -18.70 2.95
C LEU A 37 7.27 -19.22 1.59
N ASN A 38 6.24 -18.62 1.01
CA ASN A 38 5.66 -19.06 -0.26
C ASN A 38 6.32 -18.41 -1.49
N ASN A 39 6.86 -17.21 -1.31
CA ASN A 39 7.44 -16.39 -2.38
C ASN A 39 8.90 -16.00 -2.04
N PRO A 40 9.83 -16.95 -1.90
CA PRO A 40 11.22 -16.62 -1.62
C PRO A 40 11.80 -15.78 -2.78
N PRO A 41 12.63 -14.77 -2.49
CA PRO A 41 13.22 -13.94 -3.52
C PRO A 41 14.12 -14.75 -4.45
N VAL A 42 14.05 -14.46 -5.76
CA VAL A 42 14.87 -15.12 -6.78
C VAL A 42 16.09 -14.24 -7.09
N GLY A 43 17.28 -14.76 -6.88
CA GLY A 43 18.53 -14.04 -7.13
C GLY A 43 18.68 -12.81 -6.23
N ASN A 44 18.80 -11.63 -6.83
CA ASN A 44 18.94 -10.35 -6.13
C ASN A 44 17.60 -9.57 -6.08
N ALA A 45 16.48 -10.25 -6.28
CA ALA A 45 15.17 -9.59 -6.19
C ALA A 45 14.91 -9.08 -4.76
N THR A 46 14.24 -7.94 -4.67
CA THR A 46 13.71 -7.44 -3.40
C THR A 46 12.72 -8.46 -2.83
N GLU A 47 12.74 -8.63 -1.52
CA GLU A 47 11.78 -9.49 -0.85
C GLU A 47 10.35 -8.99 -1.08
N SER A 48 9.43 -9.94 -1.25
CA SER A 48 8.01 -9.66 -1.31
C SER A 48 7.48 -9.23 0.06
N THR A 49 6.39 -8.47 0.05
CA THR A 49 5.71 -8.04 1.28
C THR A 49 4.20 -7.98 1.05
N VAL A 50 3.44 -7.91 2.12
CA VAL A 50 1.99 -7.68 2.05
C VAL A 50 1.70 -6.20 1.81
N LEU A 51 0.58 -5.91 1.17
CA LEU A 51 0.13 -4.54 0.89
C LEU A 51 -0.22 -3.76 2.17
N GLY A 52 -0.60 -4.49 3.22
CA GLY A 52 -1.00 -3.91 4.48
C GLY A 52 -2.47 -3.47 4.52
N PRO A 53 -2.96 -3.08 5.71
CA PRO A 53 -4.39 -2.82 5.93
C PRO A 53 -4.89 -1.49 5.36
N PHE A 54 -3.99 -0.61 4.93
CA PHE A 54 -4.35 0.70 4.38
C PHE A 54 -4.45 0.71 2.85
N PHE A 55 -4.00 -0.36 2.21
CA PHE A 55 -4.16 -0.51 0.76
C PHE A 55 -5.62 -0.79 0.41
N THR A 56 -6.15 -0.04 -0.55
CA THR A 56 -7.49 -0.24 -1.12
C THR A 56 -7.40 -0.21 -2.64
N GLU A 57 -7.86 -1.26 -3.31
CA GLU A 57 -7.91 -1.31 -4.78
C GLU A 57 -8.85 -0.25 -5.37
N ASP A 58 -9.91 0.07 -4.64
CA ASP A 58 -10.96 1.02 -5.04
C ASP A 58 -10.86 2.27 -4.18
N ALA A 59 -9.66 2.78 -3.89
CA ALA A 59 -9.55 4.06 -3.22
C ALA A 59 -10.36 5.08 -4.04
N PRO A 60 -11.43 5.68 -3.47
CA PRO A 60 -12.16 6.71 -4.18
C PRO A 60 -11.15 7.80 -4.54
N ASP A 61 -11.25 8.33 -5.76
CA ASP A 61 -10.42 9.44 -6.21
C ASP A 61 -10.25 10.41 -5.07
N GLY A 62 -9.09 10.38 -4.43
CA GLY A 62 -8.75 11.36 -3.44
C GLY A 62 -8.99 12.71 -4.08
N GLN A 63 -9.55 13.65 -3.36
CA GLN A 63 -9.87 14.99 -3.86
C GLN A 63 -8.59 15.75 -4.26
N TYR A 64 -7.82 15.17 -5.16
CA TYR A 64 -6.75 15.89 -5.83
C TYR A 64 -7.39 16.86 -6.81
N LYS A 65 -7.31 18.15 -6.49
CA LYS A 65 -7.85 19.25 -7.29
C LYS A 65 -7.27 19.35 -8.70
N ASP A 66 -6.33 18.49 -9.04
CA ASP A 66 -5.59 18.48 -10.31
C ASP A 66 -5.81 17.23 -11.17
N ALA A 67 -7.05 16.72 -11.17
CA ALA A 67 -7.48 15.57 -12.00
C ALA A 67 -7.31 15.75 -13.53
N HIS A 68 -6.50 16.69 -13.97
CA HIS A 68 -6.29 16.94 -15.39
C HIS A 68 -5.38 15.93 -16.11
N LEU A 69 -4.65 15.09 -15.39
CA LEU A 69 -3.74 14.13 -16.02
C LEU A 69 -4.34 12.73 -16.26
N CYS A 70 -5.42 12.36 -15.57
CA CYS A 70 -6.00 11.01 -15.67
C CYS A 70 -7.04 10.81 -16.77
N SER A 71 -7.39 11.82 -17.55
CA SER A 71 -8.52 11.74 -18.52
C SER A 71 -8.25 10.96 -19.81
N SER A 72 -7.05 10.42 -20.02
CA SER A 72 -6.68 9.76 -21.27
C SER A 72 -6.43 8.26 -21.20
N LEU A 73 -6.56 7.61 -20.03
CA LEU A 73 -6.40 6.16 -19.91
C LEU A 73 -7.75 5.47 -19.79
N PRO A 74 -8.03 4.46 -20.63
CA PRO A 74 -9.25 3.69 -20.52
C PRO A 74 -9.20 2.76 -19.30
N HIS A 75 -10.06 3.04 -18.35
CA HIS A 75 -10.43 2.19 -17.22
C HIS A 75 -9.39 1.90 -16.13
N ALA A 76 -9.69 2.43 -14.97
CA ALA A 76 -9.40 1.85 -13.66
C ALA A 76 -8.11 2.22 -12.92
N LEU A 77 -7.46 3.33 -13.17
CA LEU A 77 -6.61 3.91 -12.14
C LEU A 77 -7.23 5.25 -11.73
N THR A 78 -8.04 5.22 -10.70
CA THR A 78 -8.62 6.41 -10.08
C THR A 78 -7.60 7.18 -9.24
N THR A 79 -6.41 6.60 -9.09
CA THR A 79 -5.29 7.19 -8.36
C THR A 79 -4.55 8.20 -9.25
N PRO A 80 -4.35 9.44 -8.80
CA PRO A 80 -3.63 10.44 -9.59
C PRO A 80 -2.20 9.98 -9.88
N THR A 81 -1.81 10.01 -11.13
CA THR A 81 -0.46 9.68 -11.57
C THR A 81 0.31 10.97 -11.79
N VAL A 82 1.43 11.13 -11.11
CA VAL A 82 2.32 12.26 -11.24
C VAL A 82 3.61 11.87 -11.96
N PRO A 83 4.23 12.77 -12.73
CA PRO A 83 5.54 12.54 -13.31
C PRO A 83 6.61 12.29 -12.24
N LEU A 84 7.64 11.52 -12.60
CA LEU A 84 8.77 11.27 -11.72
C LEU A 84 9.45 12.59 -11.32
N GLY A 85 9.64 12.78 -10.03
CA GLY A 85 10.26 13.99 -9.46
C GLY A 85 9.28 15.06 -8.98
N GLU A 86 7.99 14.89 -9.25
CA GLU A 86 6.96 15.72 -8.66
C GLU A 86 6.56 15.23 -7.26
N SER A 87 6.02 16.14 -6.45
CA SER A 87 5.57 15.80 -5.11
C SER A 87 4.22 15.08 -5.17
N ILE A 88 4.14 13.95 -4.45
CA ILE A 88 2.89 13.25 -4.17
C ILE A 88 2.40 13.53 -2.75
N ALA A 89 3.16 14.33 -1.97
CA ALA A 89 2.83 14.65 -0.60
C ALA A 89 1.75 15.72 -0.52
N SER A 90 0.83 15.55 0.44
CA SER A 90 -0.15 16.57 0.79
C SER A 90 0.49 17.66 1.63
N GLU A 91 0.35 18.92 1.21
CA GLU A 91 0.92 20.05 1.93
C GLU A 91 0.36 20.17 3.36
N GLY A 92 1.24 20.34 4.34
CA GLY A 92 0.86 20.52 5.74
C GLY A 92 0.43 19.26 6.49
N LYS A 93 0.66 18.07 5.91
CA LYS A 93 0.27 16.77 6.50
C LYS A 93 1.42 16.02 7.18
N GLY A 94 2.57 16.62 7.33
CA GLY A 94 3.75 16.03 7.96
C GLY A 94 5.03 16.59 7.39
N ASP A 95 6.15 15.91 7.67
CA ASP A 95 7.46 16.27 7.14
C ASP A 95 7.69 15.64 5.76
N TYR A 96 8.30 16.40 4.85
CA TYR A 96 8.61 15.88 3.51
C TYR A 96 9.73 14.84 3.55
N MET A 97 9.51 13.74 2.85
CA MET A 97 10.52 12.71 2.62
C MET A 97 10.80 12.60 1.12
N TYR A 98 12.07 12.46 0.77
CA TYR A 98 12.48 12.19 -0.60
C TYR A 98 12.84 10.71 -0.74
N VAL A 99 12.27 10.04 -1.73
CA VAL A 99 12.55 8.65 -2.03
C VAL A 99 13.19 8.55 -3.41
N GLU A 100 14.36 7.93 -3.49
CA GLU A 100 15.05 7.63 -4.74
C GLU A 100 15.27 6.12 -4.84
N GLY A 101 15.02 5.56 -6.02
CA GLY A 101 15.17 4.13 -6.25
C GLY A 101 15.27 3.77 -7.73
N ARG A 102 15.45 2.48 -8.00
CA ARG A 102 15.46 1.92 -9.36
C ARG A 102 14.61 0.67 -9.39
N VAL A 103 13.81 0.53 -10.44
CA VAL A 103 13.11 -0.71 -10.73
C VAL A 103 13.92 -1.50 -11.74
N LEU A 104 14.35 -2.70 -11.33
CA LEU A 104 15.20 -3.57 -12.12
C LEU A 104 14.52 -4.94 -12.28
N ASP A 105 14.77 -5.60 -13.41
CA ASP A 105 14.40 -7.00 -13.58
C ASP A 105 15.37 -7.92 -12.81
N SER A 106 15.09 -9.21 -12.80
CA SER A 106 15.93 -10.23 -12.13
C SER A 106 17.34 -10.34 -12.69
N SER A 107 17.62 -9.79 -13.87
CA SER A 107 18.96 -9.72 -14.47
C SER A 107 19.71 -8.42 -14.12
N GLY A 108 19.07 -7.50 -13.39
CA GLY A 108 19.61 -6.19 -13.02
C GLY A 108 19.46 -5.12 -14.09
N LYS A 109 18.65 -5.36 -15.10
CA LYS A 109 18.36 -4.38 -16.16
C LYS A 109 17.19 -3.51 -15.75
N SER A 110 17.26 -2.22 -16.05
CA SER A 110 16.18 -1.27 -15.77
C SER A 110 14.88 -1.63 -16.50
N VAL A 111 13.76 -1.51 -15.80
CA VAL A 111 12.41 -1.69 -16.32
C VAL A 111 11.83 -0.33 -16.68
N PRO A 112 11.83 0.08 -17.96
CA PRO A 112 11.27 1.37 -18.37
C PRO A 112 9.74 1.33 -18.27
N GLY A 113 9.15 2.45 -17.84
CA GLY A 113 7.71 2.58 -17.72
C GLY A 113 7.10 1.83 -16.53
N ALA A 114 7.90 1.42 -15.55
CA ALA A 114 7.38 0.87 -14.31
C ALA A 114 6.55 1.92 -13.57
N VAL A 115 5.37 1.51 -13.12
CA VAL A 115 4.49 2.33 -12.27
C VAL A 115 4.78 1.96 -10.82
N ILE A 116 4.95 2.98 -9.99
CA ILE A 116 5.12 2.81 -8.54
C ILE A 116 3.88 3.38 -7.88
N GLU A 117 3.19 2.55 -7.13
CA GLU A 117 2.06 2.96 -6.31
C GLU A 117 2.52 3.17 -4.88
N THR A 118 2.05 4.23 -4.26
CA THR A 118 2.33 4.54 -2.87
C THR A 118 1.04 4.82 -2.14
N TRP A 119 0.95 4.39 -0.91
CA TRP A 119 -0.15 4.71 0.01
C TRP A 119 0.42 4.91 1.40
N GLU A 120 -0.14 5.87 2.10
CA GLU A 120 0.34 6.27 3.42
C GLU A 120 -0.80 6.80 4.28
N THR A 121 -0.55 6.95 5.56
CA THR A 121 -1.42 7.70 6.46
C THR A 121 -0.82 9.06 6.75
N ASP A 122 -1.65 10.02 7.15
CA ASP A 122 -1.18 11.28 7.70
C ASP A 122 -0.63 11.07 9.14
N ASP A 123 -0.15 12.15 9.76
CA ASP A 123 0.40 12.17 11.12
C ASP A 123 -0.60 11.75 12.21
N LYS A 124 -1.87 11.63 11.89
CA LYS A 124 -2.95 11.17 12.79
C LYS A 124 -3.35 9.73 12.55
N GLY A 125 -2.74 9.08 11.55
CA GLY A 125 -3.08 7.73 11.14
C GLY A 125 -4.34 7.65 10.26
N GLU A 126 -4.80 8.76 9.73
CA GLU A 126 -5.88 8.79 8.75
C GLU A 126 -5.31 8.47 7.35
N PRO A 127 -6.02 7.68 6.52
CA PRO A 127 -5.57 7.44 5.16
C PRO A 127 -5.39 8.76 4.41
N ASN A 128 -4.23 8.95 3.84
CA ASN A 128 -3.94 10.11 3.01
C ASN A 128 -4.39 9.79 1.58
N ILE A 129 -5.70 9.93 1.35
CA ILE A 129 -6.36 9.64 0.09
C ILE A 129 -6.57 10.94 -0.67
#